data_0838d545008b0c86cdfbdc58a01d1541
#
_entry.id   0838d545008b0c86cdfbdc58a01d1541
#
_cell.length_a   1.000
_cell.length_b   1.000
_cell.length_c   1.000
_cell.angle_alpha   90.00
_cell.angle_beta   90.00
_cell.angle_gamma   90.00
#
_symmetry.space_group_name_H-M   'P 1'
#
loop_
_entity.id
_entity.type
_entity.pdbx_description
1 polymer ?
#
loop_
_entity_poly.entity_id
_entity_poly.type
_entity_poly.pdbx_seq_one_letter_code
_entity_poly.pdbx_strand_id
1 'polypeptide(L)'
;GSGLHINLSLCMDGRNLFEGDIAPDSIAGSFMAGVLAHSRELTVFTNPLPNSYQRFGCDEAPRYVSWSRQNRSQLVRIPQVKGNNCRMELRSPDPACNPYLAVGLVLAAGLDGIEHRMVLQAPINKNLFDPTEAAGLGLERLPSTLEEAVQAAQESEFLHRVLPEELSHRYYEEELKRCAALKAAADSAEYERVHYFNAI
;
A
#
# COMPACT_ATOMS: atom_id res chain seq x y z
N GLY A 1 1.64 7.79 15.59
CA GLY A 1 1.99 7.79 14.17
C GLY A 1 0.87 8.41 13.32
N SER A 2 1.18 8.89 12.14
CA SER A 2 0.21 9.39 11.18
C SER A 2 0.12 8.46 9.96
N GLY A 3 -1.04 8.42 9.31
CA GLY A 3 -1.28 7.61 8.12
C GLY A 3 -1.99 8.43 7.05
N LEU A 4 -1.78 8.08 5.80
CA LEU A 4 -2.51 8.58 4.65
C LEU A 4 -3.37 7.45 4.09
N HIS A 5 -4.69 7.65 4.02
CA HIS A 5 -5.57 6.69 3.37
C HIS A 5 -5.93 7.17 1.96
N ILE A 6 -5.59 6.37 0.96
CA ILE A 6 -5.94 6.65 -0.44
C ILE A 6 -7.31 6.04 -0.71
N ASN A 7 -8.30 6.90 -0.97
CA ASN A 7 -9.65 6.48 -1.29
C ASN A 7 -9.88 6.58 -2.81
N LEU A 8 -10.34 5.48 -3.41
CA LEU A 8 -10.57 5.38 -4.85
C LEU A 8 -11.97 4.80 -5.13
N SER A 9 -12.64 5.36 -6.12
CA SER A 9 -13.86 4.81 -6.69
C SER A 9 -13.74 4.72 -8.20
N LEU A 10 -14.41 3.72 -8.78
CA LEU A 10 -14.50 3.54 -10.22
C LEU A 10 -15.93 3.80 -10.65
N CYS A 11 -16.10 4.56 -11.73
CA CYS A 11 -17.41 4.82 -12.30
C CYS A 11 -17.42 4.42 -13.78
N MET A 12 -18.49 3.76 -14.21
CA MET A 12 -18.74 3.39 -15.60
C MET A 12 -20.22 3.64 -15.89
N ASP A 13 -20.51 4.36 -16.96
CA ASP A 13 -21.88 4.71 -17.39
C ASP A 13 -22.74 5.35 -16.26
N GLY A 14 -22.11 6.21 -15.46
CA GLY A 14 -22.75 6.90 -14.34
C GLY A 14 -23.00 6.04 -13.09
N ARG A 15 -22.50 4.80 -13.06
CA ARG A 15 -22.60 3.90 -11.90
C ARG A 15 -21.28 3.74 -11.21
N ASN A 16 -21.31 3.79 -9.87
CA ASN A 16 -20.14 3.47 -9.04
C ASN A 16 -19.99 1.93 -8.95
N LEU A 17 -18.85 1.42 -9.41
CA LEU A 17 -18.58 -0.02 -9.47
C LEU A 17 -18.26 -0.66 -8.11
N PHE A 18 -18.08 0.15 -7.07
CA PHE A 18 -17.93 -0.33 -5.68
C PHE A 18 -19.26 -0.40 -4.93
N GLU A 19 -20.39 -0.04 -5.57
CA GLU A 19 -21.70 -0.14 -4.96
C GLU A 19 -22.20 -1.59 -4.96
N GLY A 20 -22.74 -2.05 -3.84
CA GLY A 20 -23.22 -3.42 -3.66
C GLY A 20 -22.12 -4.44 -3.41
N ASP A 21 -22.34 -5.67 -3.84
CA ASP A 21 -21.36 -6.75 -3.71
C ASP A 21 -20.34 -6.72 -4.85
N ILE A 22 -19.06 -6.78 -4.47
CA ILE A 22 -17.95 -6.81 -5.41
C ILE A 22 -17.70 -8.28 -5.78
N ALA A 23 -18.10 -8.66 -6.99
CA ALA A 23 -17.76 -9.98 -7.51
C ALA A 23 -16.23 -10.08 -7.75
N PRO A 24 -15.61 -11.24 -7.48
CA PRO A 24 -14.16 -11.41 -7.59
C PRO A 24 -13.58 -11.10 -8.97
N ASP A 25 -14.34 -11.37 -10.02
CA ASP A 25 -13.99 -11.19 -11.44
C ASP A 25 -14.62 -9.93 -12.08
N SER A 26 -15.27 -9.08 -11.25
CA SER A 26 -15.77 -7.77 -11.71
C SER A 26 -14.63 -6.79 -11.96
N ILE A 27 -14.91 -5.70 -12.69
CA ILE A 27 -13.94 -4.62 -12.89
C ILE A 27 -13.42 -4.07 -11.56
N ALA A 28 -14.31 -3.85 -10.58
CA ALA A 28 -13.90 -3.39 -9.24
C ALA A 28 -13.09 -4.48 -8.49
N GLY A 29 -13.48 -5.75 -8.63
CA GLY A 29 -12.73 -6.87 -8.06
C GLY A 29 -11.34 -6.99 -8.67
N SER A 30 -11.22 -6.97 -9.99
CA SER A 30 -9.94 -7.03 -10.69
C SER A 30 -9.05 -5.83 -10.37
N PHE A 31 -9.61 -4.62 -10.25
CA PHE A 31 -8.88 -3.43 -9.81
C PHE A 31 -8.29 -3.61 -8.40
N MET A 32 -9.10 -4.08 -7.45
CA MET A 32 -8.63 -4.35 -6.10
C MET A 32 -7.58 -5.46 -6.07
N ALA A 33 -7.76 -6.51 -6.86
CA ALA A 33 -6.80 -7.60 -6.98
C ALA A 33 -5.44 -7.11 -7.46
N GLY A 34 -5.40 -6.22 -8.47
CA GLY A 34 -4.18 -5.57 -8.94
C GLY A 34 -3.51 -4.72 -7.85
N VAL A 35 -4.26 -3.89 -7.14
CA VAL A 35 -3.72 -3.09 -6.02
C VAL A 35 -3.11 -4.00 -4.93
N LEU A 36 -3.77 -5.11 -4.60
CA LEU A 36 -3.25 -6.07 -3.60
C LEU A 36 -2.01 -6.79 -4.11
N ALA A 37 -2.02 -7.27 -5.36
CA ALA A 37 -0.90 -8.01 -5.96
C ALA A 37 0.38 -7.17 -5.99
N HIS A 38 0.27 -5.88 -6.29
CA HIS A 38 1.40 -4.97 -6.40
C HIS A 38 1.74 -4.21 -5.11
N SER A 39 0.99 -4.43 -4.02
CA SER A 39 1.12 -3.63 -2.78
C SER A 39 2.52 -3.66 -2.15
N ARG A 40 3.23 -4.79 -2.23
CA ARG A 40 4.57 -4.92 -1.65
C ARG A 40 5.59 -4.05 -2.36
N GLU A 41 5.63 -4.11 -3.67
CA GLU A 41 6.55 -3.36 -4.50
C GLU A 41 6.24 -1.85 -4.53
N LEU A 42 4.96 -1.49 -4.31
CA LEU A 42 4.55 -0.09 -4.15
C LEU A 42 4.93 0.50 -2.79
N THR A 43 5.27 -0.33 -1.81
CA THR A 43 5.49 0.14 -0.43
C THR A 43 6.61 1.16 -0.34
N VAL A 44 7.67 1.07 -1.13
CA VAL A 44 8.77 2.06 -1.15
C VAL A 44 8.29 3.46 -1.51
N PHE A 45 7.30 3.59 -2.40
CA PHE A 45 6.74 4.88 -2.84
C PHE A 45 5.63 5.38 -1.91
N THR A 46 4.93 4.48 -1.25
CA THR A 46 3.85 4.83 -0.32
C THR A 46 4.33 5.02 1.11
N ASN A 47 5.53 4.53 1.45
CA ASN A 47 6.14 4.55 2.78
C ASN A 47 7.65 4.85 2.66
N PRO A 48 8.03 6.10 2.31
CA PRO A 48 9.38 6.43 1.85
C PRO A 48 10.40 6.65 2.98
N LEU A 49 9.99 6.58 4.24
CA LEU A 49 10.90 6.81 5.36
C LEU A 49 11.19 5.52 6.13
N PRO A 50 12.41 5.33 6.67
CA PRO A 50 12.72 4.15 7.49
C PRO A 50 11.75 3.96 8.66
N ASN A 51 11.27 5.03 9.30
CA ASN A 51 10.32 4.97 10.40
C ASN A 51 8.87 4.70 9.95
N SER A 52 8.53 4.84 8.67
CA SER A 52 7.21 4.47 8.15
C SER A 52 6.84 3.01 8.46
N TYR A 53 7.83 2.11 8.46
CA TYR A 53 7.67 0.67 8.65
C TYR A 53 7.39 0.28 10.11
N GLN A 54 7.74 1.14 11.07
CA GLN A 54 7.41 0.95 12.49
C GLN A 54 5.90 1.01 12.76
N ARG A 55 5.13 1.61 11.86
CA ARG A 55 3.66 1.71 11.96
C ARG A 55 2.96 0.39 11.66
N PHE A 56 3.52 -0.46 10.80
CA PHE A 56 2.84 -1.66 10.31
C PHE A 56 2.52 -2.65 11.42
N GLY A 57 1.23 -2.94 11.58
CA GLY A 57 0.69 -3.79 12.63
C GLY A 57 0.37 -3.06 13.93
N CYS A 58 0.51 -1.73 13.98
CA CYS A 58 0.17 -0.87 15.11
C CYS A 58 -0.78 0.25 14.67
N ASP A 59 -1.54 0.81 15.61
CA ASP A 59 -2.34 2.04 15.43
C ASP A 59 -3.18 2.09 14.13
N GLU A 60 -3.84 0.99 13.79
CA GLU A 60 -4.66 0.83 12.58
C GLU A 60 -3.86 0.86 11.25
N ALA A 61 -2.54 0.72 11.26
CA ALA A 61 -1.73 0.54 10.06
C ALA A 61 -1.58 -0.95 9.71
N PRO A 62 -2.11 -1.41 8.57
CA PRO A 62 -2.10 -2.82 8.20
C PRO A 62 -0.69 -3.32 7.91
N ARG A 63 -0.46 -4.61 8.19
CA ARG A 63 0.80 -5.32 7.90
C ARG A 63 0.65 -6.37 6.82
N TYR A 64 -0.55 -6.92 6.64
CA TYR A 64 -0.81 -8.05 5.76
C TYR A 64 -1.51 -7.62 4.49
N VAL A 65 -1.14 -8.24 3.37
CA VAL A 65 -1.82 -8.08 2.09
C VAL A 65 -3.17 -8.79 2.16
N SER A 66 -4.21 -8.01 2.33
CA SER A 66 -5.56 -8.51 2.59
C SER A 66 -6.62 -7.43 2.41
N TRP A 67 -7.87 -7.84 2.31
CA TRP A 67 -8.98 -6.90 2.25
C TRP A 67 -10.20 -7.39 3.02
N SER A 68 -11.06 -6.48 3.41
CA SER A 68 -12.40 -6.79 3.90
C SER A 68 -13.37 -5.62 3.79
N ARG A 69 -14.63 -5.90 4.11
CA ARG A 69 -15.62 -4.88 4.40
C ARG A 69 -15.48 -4.44 5.85
N GLN A 70 -15.40 -3.12 6.09
CA GLN A 70 -15.43 -2.46 7.40
C GLN A 70 -14.24 -2.67 8.33
N ASN A 71 -13.52 -3.80 8.28
CA ASN A 71 -12.43 -4.09 9.19
C ASN A 71 -11.19 -3.22 8.89
N ARG A 72 -10.69 -2.53 9.90
CA ARG A 72 -9.58 -1.57 9.79
C ARG A 72 -8.19 -2.20 9.88
N SER A 73 -8.08 -3.49 10.22
CA SER A 73 -6.80 -4.19 10.24
C SER A 73 -6.35 -4.67 8.85
N GLN A 74 -7.19 -4.50 7.84
CA GLN A 74 -6.92 -4.93 6.46
C GLN A 74 -6.22 -3.83 5.64
N LEU A 75 -5.41 -4.25 4.67
CA LEU A 75 -4.71 -3.35 3.75
C LEU A 75 -5.69 -2.54 2.90
N VAL A 76 -6.68 -3.22 2.33
CA VAL A 76 -7.78 -2.59 1.61
C VAL A 76 -9.08 -2.79 2.38
N ARG A 77 -9.76 -1.69 2.66
CA ARG A 77 -11.08 -1.68 3.30
C ARG A 77 -12.13 -1.13 2.34
N ILE A 78 -13.31 -1.76 2.33
CA ILE A 78 -14.51 -1.23 1.68
C ILE A 78 -15.41 -0.66 2.79
N PRO A 79 -15.49 0.68 2.93
CA PRO A 79 -16.36 1.30 3.92
C PRO A 79 -17.84 0.98 3.67
N GLN A 80 -18.65 0.93 4.73
CA GLN A 80 -20.10 0.76 4.61
C GLN A 80 -20.76 2.10 4.28
N VAL A 81 -20.79 2.42 3.00
CA VAL A 81 -21.41 3.62 2.43
C VAL A 81 -22.25 3.24 1.23
N LYS A 82 -23.05 4.15 0.69
CA LYS A 82 -23.97 3.91 -0.43
C LYS A 82 -23.78 4.91 -1.55
N GLY A 83 -24.20 4.53 -2.76
CA GLY A 83 -24.22 5.39 -3.93
C GLY A 83 -22.81 5.87 -4.32
N ASN A 84 -22.71 7.12 -4.67
CA ASN A 84 -21.46 7.73 -5.13
C ASN A 84 -20.33 7.78 -4.08
N ASN A 85 -20.62 7.51 -2.81
CA ASN A 85 -19.63 7.46 -1.76
C ASN A 85 -18.95 6.07 -1.64
N CYS A 86 -19.44 5.06 -2.39
CA CYS A 86 -18.82 3.73 -2.40
C CYS A 86 -17.40 3.79 -2.97
N ARG A 87 -16.46 3.16 -2.27
CA ARG A 87 -15.03 3.25 -2.59
C ARG A 87 -14.23 2.14 -1.93
N MET A 88 -13.05 1.92 -2.42
CA MET A 88 -12.00 1.24 -1.67
C MET A 88 -11.13 2.26 -0.92
N GLU A 89 -10.55 1.84 0.17
CA GLU A 89 -9.61 2.61 0.99
C GLU A 89 -8.33 1.80 1.16
N LEU A 90 -7.22 2.25 0.54
CA LEU A 90 -5.89 1.71 0.78
C LEU A 90 -5.31 2.37 2.04
N ARG A 91 -4.87 1.57 3.01
CA ARG A 91 -4.62 2.03 4.38
C ARG A 91 -3.16 2.04 4.82
N SER A 92 -2.25 1.46 4.03
CA SER A 92 -0.82 1.42 4.37
C SER A 92 -0.06 2.73 4.16
N PRO A 93 -0.40 3.62 3.21
CA PRO A 93 0.43 4.77 2.89
C PRO A 93 0.71 5.69 4.07
N ASP A 94 1.85 6.35 4.00
CA ASP A 94 2.36 7.33 4.95
C ASP A 94 2.20 8.75 4.37
N PRO A 95 1.84 9.77 5.16
CA PRO A 95 1.72 11.15 4.67
C PRO A 95 3.05 11.74 4.16
N ALA A 96 4.20 11.15 4.47
CA ALA A 96 5.50 11.53 3.90
C ALA A 96 5.67 11.12 2.42
N CYS A 97 4.77 10.28 1.87
CA CYS A 97 4.87 9.87 0.47
C CYS A 97 4.62 11.04 -0.49
N ASN A 98 5.25 10.97 -1.66
CA ASN A 98 4.87 11.86 -2.76
C ASN A 98 3.49 11.43 -3.28
N PRO A 99 2.43 12.27 -3.12
CA PRO A 99 1.07 11.89 -3.47
C PRO A 99 0.90 11.63 -4.98
N TYR A 100 1.67 12.27 -5.85
CA TYR A 100 1.61 12.05 -7.29
C TYR A 100 2.12 10.65 -7.66
N LEU A 101 3.25 10.23 -7.07
CA LEU A 101 3.78 8.87 -7.26
C LEU A 101 2.84 7.84 -6.63
N ALA A 102 2.46 8.03 -5.37
CA ALA A 102 1.64 7.08 -4.65
C ALA A 102 0.29 6.83 -5.34
N VAL A 103 -0.44 7.90 -5.67
CA VAL A 103 -1.74 7.78 -6.35
C VAL A 103 -1.59 7.24 -7.76
N GLY A 104 -0.61 7.74 -8.53
CA GLY A 104 -0.36 7.29 -9.90
C GLY A 104 -0.05 5.80 -9.97
N LEU A 105 0.82 5.30 -9.09
CA LEU A 105 1.21 3.88 -9.04
C LEU A 105 0.07 2.98 -8.54
N VAL A 106 -0.72 3.42 -7.56
CA VAL A 106 -1.91 2.67 -7.10
C VAL A 106 -2.96 2.56 -8.21
N LEU A 107 -3.16 3.63 -8.98
CA LEU A 107 -4.03 3.59 -10.16
C LEU A 107 -3.48 2.64 -11.23
N ALA A 108 -2.19 2.71 -11.54
CA ALA A 108 -1.55 1.80 -12.49
C ALA A 108 -1.68 0.34 -12.08
N ALA A 109 -1.46 0.03 -10.79
CA ALA A 109 -1.65 -1.31 -10.23
C ALA A 109 -3.09 -1.82 -10.38
N GLY A 110 -4.07 -0.97 -10.09
CA GLY A 110 -5.47 -1.33 -10.28
C GLY A 110 -5.83 -1.56 -11.75
N LEU A 111 -5.31 -0.74 -12.67
CA LEU A 111 -5.51 -0.91 -14.11
C LEU A 111 -4.85 -2.19 -14.63
N ASP A 112 -3.64 -2.50 -14.17
CA ASP A 112 -2.95 -3.77 -14.46
C ASP A 112 -3.82 -4.98 -14.05
N GLY A 113 -4.46 -4.89 -12.88
CA GLY A 113 -5.42 -5.91 -12.42
C GLY A 113 -6.61 -6.08 -13.36
N ILE A 114 -7.17 -4.98 -13.88
CA ILE A 114 -8.27 -5.02 -14.87
C ILE A 114 -7.77 -5.63 -16.19
N GLU A 115 -6.63 -5.16 -16.70
CA GLU A 115 -6.05 -5.61 -17.97
C GLU A 115 -5.78 -7.11 -17.98
N HIS A 116 -5.21 -7.62 -16.87
CA HIS A 116 -4.90 -9.05 -16.70
C HIS A 116 -6.07 -9.86 -16.11
N ARG A 117 -7.23 -9.25 -15.90
CA ARG A 117 -8.42 -9.92 -15.33
C ARG A 117 -8.11 -10.67 -14.04
N MET A 118 -7.33 -10.03 -13.17
CA MET A 118 -6.98 -10.63 -11.88
C MET A 118 -8.24 -10.88 -11.05
N VAL A 119 -8.25 -12.02 -10.36
CA VAL A 119 -9.40 -12.45 -9.55
C VAL A 119 -9.14 -12.07 -8.09
N LEU A 120 -10.05 -11.30 -7.52
CA LEU A 120 -9.96 -10.88 -6.13
C LEU A 120 -10.13 -12.07 -5.18
N GLN A 121 -9.19 -12.23 -4.26
CA GLN A 121 -9.25 -13.26 -3.22
C GLN A 121 -10.42 -12.99 -2.26
N ALA A 122 -10.86 -14.02 -1.52
CA ALA A 122 -11.91 -13.88 -0.53
C ALA A 122 -11.55 -12.85 0.57
N PRO A 123 -12.53 -12.08 1.08
CA PRO A 123 -12.28 -11.13 2.16
C PRO A 123 -11.91 -11.83 3.46
N ILE A 124 -11.06 -11.18 4.25
CA ILE A 124 -10.64 -11.67 5.56
C ILE A 124 -11.26 -10.81 6.65
N ASN A 125 -12.24 -11.38 7.37
CA ASN A 125 -12.98 -10.66 8.41
C ASN A 125 -12.44 -10.92 9.83
N LYS A 126 -11.13 -11.18 9.96
CA LYS A 126 -10.43 -11.36 11.22
C LYS A 126 -9.69 -10.10 11.63
N ASN A 127 -9.48 -9.90 12.93
CA ASN A 127 -8.64 -8.80 13.41
C ASN A 127 -7.16 -9.16 13.24
N LEU A 128 -6.52 -8.65 12.18
CA LEU A 128 -5.12 -8.96 11.87
C LEU A 128 -4.11 -8.19 12.76
N PHE A 129 -4.57 -7.33 13.67
CA PHE A 129 -3.75 -6.78 14.76
C PHE A 129 -3.58 -7.78 15.89
N ASP A 130 -4.48 -8.76 16.02
CA ASP A 130 -4.33 -9.87 16.94
C ASP A 130 -3.46 -10.98 16.31
N PRO A 131 -2.26 -11.26 16.87
CA PRO A 131 -1.39 -12.30 16.32
C PRO A 131 -2.02 -13.68 16.29
N THR A 132 -2.96 -13.96 17.20
CA THR A 132 -3.64 -15.26 17.30
C THR A 132 -4.64 -15.44 16.16
N GLU A 133 -5.35 -14.38 15.76
CA GLU A 133 -6.25 -14.40 14.62
C GLU A 133 -5.52 -14.40 13.27
N ALA A 134 -4.36 -13.77 13.20
CA ALA A 134 -3.51 -13.75 12.01
C ALA A 134 -2.74 -15.05 11.82
N ALA A 135 -2.47 -15.79 12.88
CA ALA A 135 -1.71 -17.04 12.84
C ALA A 135 -2.39 -18.10 11.95
N GLY A 136 -1.60 -18.78 11.13
CA GLY A 136 -2.07 -19.88 10.28
C GLY A 136 -2.83 -19.46 9.02
N LEU A 137 -3.04 -18.17 8.77
CA LEU A 137 -3.73 -17.70 7.56
C LEU A 137 -2.83 -17.70 6.31
N GLY A 138 -1.52 -17.83 6.46
CA GLY A 138 -0.57 -17.83 5.34
C GLY A 138 -0.56 -16.53 4.53
N LEU A 139 -0.97 -15.41 5.14
CA LEU A 139 -1.05 -14.12 4.48
C LEU A 139 0.33 -13.55 4.16
N GLU A 140 0.46 -13.01 2.97
CA GLU A 140 1.62 -12.24 2.59
C GLU A 140 1.71 -10.95 3.45
N ARG A 141 2.96 -10.54 3.76
CA ARG A 141 3.21 -9.31 4.53
C ARG A 141 3.79 -8.24 3.65
N LEU A 142 3.45 -7.00 3.95
CA LEU A 142 4.19 -5.85 3.43
C LEU A 142 5.65 -5.93 3.89
N PRO A 143 6.60 -5.32 3.17
CA PRO A 143 7.98 -5.18 3.63
C PRO A 143 8.04 -4.62 5.04
N SER A 144 8.98 -5.11 5.85
CA SER A 144 9.14 -4.68 7.25
C SER A 144 10.18 -3.57 7.42
N THR A 145 10.97 -3.30 6.38
CA THR A 145 11.96 -2.23 6.33
C THR A 145 11.95 -1.54 4.97
N LEU A 146 12.53 -0.34 4.93
CA LEU A 146 12.68 0.40 3.67
C LEU A 146 13.57 -0.36 2.68
N GLU A 147 14.63 -1.04 3.16
CA GLU A 147 15.49 -1.86 2.32
C GLU A 147 14.74 -3.03 1.67
N GLU A 148 13.91 -3.74 2.43
CA GLU A 148 13.06 -4.80 1.88
C GLU A 148 12.07 -4.26 0.83
N ALA A 149 11.56 -3.05 1.04
CA ALA A 149 10.66 -2.41 0.07
C ALA A 149 11.40 -1.99 -1.21
N VAL A 150 12.62 -1.46 -1.08
CA VAL A 150 13.47 -1.15 -2.24
C VAL A 150 13.77 -2.44 -3.02
N GLN A 151 14.13 -3.52 -2.34
CA GLN A 151 14.39 -4.79 -3.00
C GLN A 151 13.15 -5.31 -3.75
N ALA A 152 11.98 -5.32 -3.11
CA ALA A 152 10.75 -5.73 -3.75
C ALA A 152 10.42 -4.89 -4.99
N ALA A 153 10.70 -3.57 -4.94
CA ALA A 153 10.50 -2.68 -6.07
C ALA A 153 11.50 -2.90 -7.21
N GLN A 154 12.77 -3.19 -6.88
CA GLN A 154 13.81 -3.49 -7.88
C GLN A 154 13.57 -4.81 -8.62
N GLU A 155 12.91 -5.77 -7.99
CA GLU A 155 12.56 -7.07 -8.57
C GLU A 155 11.21 -7.03 -9.34
N SER A 156 10.51 -5.90 -9.34
CA SER A 156 9.16 -5.77 -9.90
C SER A 156 9.16 -5.55 -11.41
N GLU A 157 8.69 -6.54 -12.16
CA GLU A 157 8.41 -6.39 -13.59
C GLU A 157 7.32 -5.32 -13.87
N PHE A 158 6.35 -5.19 -12.97
CA PHE A 158 5.31 -4.17 -13.09
C PHE A 158 5.91 -2.77 -13.01
N LEU A 159 6.73 -2.47 -12.01
CA LEU A 159 7.36 -1.16 -11.87
C LEU A 159 8.30 -0.83 -13.03
N HIS A 160 9.01 -1.82 -13.57
CA HIS A 160 9.84 -1.64 -14.76
C HIS A 160 9.03 -1.25 -16.01
N ARG A 161 7.74 -1.66 -16.09
CA ARG A 161 6.86 -1.26 -17.20
C ARG A 161 6.26 0.13 -17.02
N VAL A 162 5.97 0.54 -15.78
CA VAL A 162 5.18 1.76 -15.52
C VAL A 162 6.02 2.98 -15.13
N LEU A 163 7.26 2.78 -14.70
CA LEU A 163 8.17 3.86 -14.33
C LEU A 163 9.35 3.96 -15.31
N PRO A 164 9.78 5.19 -15.67
CA PRO A 164 11.05 5.36 -16.36
C PRO A 164 12.21 4.81 -15.53
N GLU A 165 13.12 4.04 -16.16
CA GLU A 165 14.26 3.39 -15.51
C GLU A 165 15.14 4.41 -14.75
N GLU A 166 15.42 5.56 -15.35
CA GLU A 166 16.22 6.61 -14.71
C GLU A 166 15.57 7.12 -13.41
N LEU A 167 14.23 7.29 -13.40
CA LEU A 167 13.50 7.75 -12.22
C LEU A 167 13.57 6.71 -11.10
N SER A 168 13.25 5.45 -11.41
CA SER A 168 13.23 4.37 -10.41
C SER A 168 14.61 4.12 -9.83
N HIS A 169 15.66 4.09 -10.66
CA HIS A 169 17.03 3.89 -10.22
C HIS A 169 17.49 5.00 -9.26
N ARG A 170 17.29 6.26 -9.62
CA ARG A 170 17.63 7.41 -8.75
C ARG A 170 16.84 7.38 -7.45
N TYR A 171 15.55 7.03 -7.50
CA TYR A 171 14.71 6.94 -6.32
C TYR A 171 15.25 5.88 -5.36
N TYR A 172 15.52 4.66 -5.85
CA TYR A 172 16.03 3.57 -5.02
C TYR A 172 17.39 3.88 -4.42
N GLU A 173 18.30 4.50 -5.18
CA GLU A 173 19.60 4.92 -4.66
C GLU A 173 19.47 5.91 -3.48
N GLU A 174 18.59 6.91 -3.61
CA GLU A 174 18.36 7.88 -2.54
C GLU A 174 17.76 7.25 -1.29
N GLU A 175 16.80 6.30 -1.46
CA GLU A 175 16.23 5.60 -0.31
C GLU A 175 17.25 4.69 0.39
N LEU A 176 18.13 4.01 -0.35
CA LEU A 176 19.22 3.23 0.23
C LEU A 176 20.25 4.10 0.94
N LYS A 177 20.59 5.29 0.41
CA LYS A 177 21.44 6.26 1.09
C LYS A 177 20.80 6.73 2.41
N ARG A 178 19.50 6.96 2.43
CA ARG A 178 18.73 7.33 3.64
C ARG A 178 18.81 6.23 4.70
N CYS A 179 18.64 4.97 4.31
CA CYS A 179 18.80 3.82 5.21
C CYS A 179 20.21 3.74 5.78
N ALA A 180 21.23 3.90 4.94
CA ALA A 180 22.63 3.87 5.37
C ALA A 180 22.97 4.99 6.34
N ALA A 181 22.46 6.21 6.08
CA ALA A 181 22.68 7.37 6.96
C ALA A 181 22.05 7.18 8.34
N LEU A 182 20.81 6.65 8.40
CA LEU A 182 20.16 6.33 9.67
C LEU A 182 20.92 5.26 10.45
N LYS A 183 21.41 4.20 9.79
CA LYS A 183 22.19 3.13 10.43
C LYS A 183 23.55 3.61 10.96
N ALA A 184 24.14 4.62 10.32
CA ALA A 184 25.41 5.20 10.73
C ALA A 184 25.25 6.25 11.86
N ALA A 185 24.02 6.69 12.15
CA ALA A 185 23.77 7.69 13.19
C ALA A 185 24.05 7.12 14.59
N ALA A 186 24.73 7.90 15.43
CA ALA A 186 25.01 7.51 16.81
C ALA A 186 23.74 7.43 17.67
N ASP A 187 22.73 8.25 17.35
CA ASP A 187 21.39 8.25 17.95
C ASP A 187 20.36 8.33 16.81
N SER A 188 19.69 7.21 16.54
CA SER A 188 18.70 7.10 15.48
C SER A 188 17.47 7.97 15.73
N ALA A 189 17.04 8.11 16.99
CA ALA A 189 15.86 8.90 17.35
C ALA A 189 16.11 10.40 17.12
N GLU A 190 17.29 10.87 17.51
CA GLU A 190 17.70 12.26 17.26
C GLU A 190 17.89 12.51 15.75
N TYR A 191 18.47 11.56 15.02
CA TYR A 191 18.59 11.63 13.57
C TYR A 191 17.22 11.78 12.90
N GLU A 192 16.26 10.94 13.25
CA GLU A 192 14.88 11.01 12.72
C GLU A 192 14.23 12.37 13.05
N ARG A 193 14.39 12.84 14.30
CA ARG A 193 13.85 14.12 14.72
C ARG A 193 14.38 15.28 13.89
N VAL A 194 15.67 15.30 13.63
CA VAL A 194 16.33 16.39 12.88
C VAL A 194 16.02 16.33 11.39
N HIS A 195 16.01 15.13 10.79
CA HIS A 195 15.96 14.97 9.33
C HIS A 195 14.55 14.68 8.78
N TYR A 196 13.65 14.13 9.60
CA TYR A 196 12.31 13.75 9.09
C TYR A 196 11.20 14.66 9.61
N PHE A 197 11.24 15.11 10.86
CA PHE A 197 10.18 15.98 11.40
C PHE A 197 10.10 17.36 10.76
N ASN A 198 11.20 17.86 10.23
CA ASN A 198 11.27 19.17 9.59
C ASN A 198 11.31 19.11 8.05
N ALA A 199 11.22 17.91 7.46
CA ALA A 199 11.34 17.71 6.01
C ALA A 199 10.00 17.52 5.30
N ILE A 200 8.87 17.62 6.02
CA ILE A 200 7.50 17.43 5.51
C ILE A 200 6.77 18.77 5.54
#